data_e00957c27b82ad32147c77b01f21b8fe
#
_entry.id   e00957c27b82ad32147c77b01f21b8fe
#
_cell.length_a   1.000
_cell.length_b   1.000
_cell.length_c   1.000
_cell.angle_alpha   90.00
_cell.angle_beta   90.00
_cell.angle_gamma   90.00
#
_symmetry.space_group_name_H-M   'P 1'
#
loop_
_entity.id
_entity.type
_entity.pdbx_description
1 polymer ?
#
loop_
_entity_poly.entity_id
_entity_poly.type
_entity_poly.pdbx_seq_one_letter_code
_entity_poly.pdbx_strand_id
1 'polypeptide(L)'
;MSPHPWIPNSANETKKRMLKKIGVNSVAELFSDIPRDVLLGPDKWDKLEIGLGKPLSEIEARRYVENLLNKNRVFNPPPFMGGGVYPHYVPEVVKYIITRGEFLTAYTPYQAEISQGLMQALFEYQSLMAELLDMDVVNASMYDGASALAEALLMSMRVNRGRKKVIIPRTTNPFYKEVVKTYLEPHNAIIVEVDYEKETGLVNIEELKKLVDNNTAAVFIQNPNFLGLIEENAREIGEIAHDKNALFIIGVDPISLGLLKPPGELGADIAIGEGQGLGIGMSFGGPYLGIFAVKYDMKLIRQMPGRIIGLTTTIDTNERAFAMILQTREQHIRREKATSNICTNEALTAIAAAVYLSLLGKKGIVELSELIYYRAHYAYELFKRNGYRVELFNADFFKEFPVNFDNTGLKYEEIHKKLLEKGVHGGLYIREWYPELGETALYAFTELHSAEDIEYLINLLNEITGKG
;
A
#
# COMPACT_ATOMS: atom_id res chain seq x y z
N MET A 1 22.78 -38.63 -17.66
CA MET A 1 21.75 -38.06 -16.76
C MET A 1 20.39 -38.55 -17.19
N SER A 2 19.54 -38.92 -16.26
CA SER A 2 18.13 -39.23 -16.53
C SER A 2 17.40 -37.93 -17.02
N PRO A 3 16.39 -38.05 -17.88
CA PRO A 3 15.62 -36.91 -18.31
C PRO A 3 14.94 -36.25 -17.11
N HIS A 4 14.97 -34.91 -17.06
CA HIS A 4 14.29 -34.17 -16.00
C HIS A 4 12.78 -34.14 -16.29
N PRO A 5 11.90 -34.50 -15.35
CA PRO A 5 10.46 -34.64 -15.62
C PRO A 5 9.77 -33.33 -16.02
N TRP A 6 10.28 -32.20 -15.56
CA TRP A 6 9.72 -30.86 -15.82
C TRP A 6 10.42 -30.09 -16.95
N ILE A 7 11.54 -30.63 -17.48
CA ILE A 7 12.28 -29.99 -18.58
C ILE A 7 12.07 -30.78 -19.83
N PRO A 8 11.23 -30.33 -20.79
CA PRO A 8 11.00 -31.04 -22.04
C PRO A 8 12.32 -31.16 -22.85
N ASN A 9 12.43 -32.22 -23.60
CA ASN A 9 13.59 -32.50 -24.44
C ASN A 9 14.93 -32.64 -23.70
N SER A 10 14.92 -32.88 -22.39
CA SER A 10 16.12 -33.08 -21.56
C SER A 10 16.80 -34.44 -21.77
N ALA A 11 16.14 -35.43 -22.44
CA ALA A 11 16.73 -36.71 -22.79
C ALA A 11 17.88 -36.53 -23.82
N ASN A 12 19.02 -37.19 -23.59
CA ASN A 12 20.21 -37.03 -24.42
C ASN A 12 19.96 -37.34 -25.90
N GLU A 13 19.20 -38.36 -26.24
CA GLU A 13 18.90 -38.69 -27.63
C GLU A 13 18.02 -37.62 -28.31
N THR A 14 17.03 -37.08 -27.60
CA THR A 14 16.20 -35.99 -28.10
C THR A 14 17.07 -34.72 -28.35
N LYS A 15 17.91 -34.38 -27.36
CA LYS A 15 18.83 -33.25 -27.45
C LYS A 15 19.76 -33.40 -28.66
N LYS A 16 20.40 -34.55 -28.86
CA LYS A 16 21.27 -34.80 -30.04
C LYS A 16 20.51 -34.65 -31.36
N ARG A 17 19.29 -35.17 -31.47
CA ARG A 17 18.47 -35.01 -32.68
C ARG A 17 18.15 -33.54 -32.97
N MET A 18 17.84 -32.75 -31.93
CA MET A 18 17.56 -31.31 -32.05
C MET A 18 18.80 -30.56 -32.50
N LEU A 19 19.97 -30.78 -31.88
CA LEU A 19 21.23 -30.15 -32.26
C LEU A 19 21.59 -30.47 -33.70
N LYS A 20 21.45 -31.73 -34.11
CA LYS A 20 21.68 -32.15 -35.50
C LYS A 20 20.75 -31.44 -36.49
N LYS A 21 19.45 -31.25 -36.11
CA LYS A 21 18.49 -30.54 -36.97
C LYS A 21 18.80 -29.06 -37.09
N ILE A 22 19.34 -28.44 -36.03
CA ILE A 22 19.81 -27.03 -36.03
C ILE A 22 21.11 -26.87 -36.78
N GLY A 23 21.92 -27.91 -36.87
CA GLY A 23 23.22 -27.91 -37.54
C GLY A 23 24.41 -27.55 -36.64
N VAL A 24 24.26 -27.76 -35.32
CA VAL A 24 25.30 -27.55 -34.30
C VAL A 24 25.61 -28.86 -33.56
N ASN A 25 26.80 -28.95 -32.97
CA ASN A 25 27.26 -30.15 -32.27
C ASN A 25 27.00 -30.08 -30.75
N SER A 26 26.86 -28.87 -30.21
CA SER A 26 26.68 -28.65 -28.79
C SER A 26 25.74 -27.48 -28.50
N VAL A 27 25.16 -27.48 -27.31
CA VAL A 27 24.35 -26.36 -26.81
C VAL A 27 25.20 -25.08 -26.67
N ALA A 28 26.51 -25.23 -26.39
CA ALA A 28 27.42 -24.09 -26.27
C ALA A 28 27.57 -23.30 -27.59
N GLU A 29 27.45 -23.97 -28.74
CA GLU A 29 27.51 -23.30 -30.04
C GLU A 29 26.30 -22.38 -30.30
N LEU A 30 25.17 -22.60 -29.60
CA LEU A 30 23.98 -21.73 -29.69
C LEU A 30 24.20 -20.36 -29.04
N PHE A 31 25.25 -20.22 -28.23
CA PHE A 31 25.62 -18.99 -27.54
C PHE A 31 26.82 -18.28 -28.18
N SER A 32 27.08 -18.57 -29.47
CA SER A 32 28.23 -18.03 -30.22
C SER A 32 28.19 -16.51 -30.41
N ASP A 33 27.01 -15.90 -30.28
CA ASP A 33 26.76 -14.45 -30.32
C ASP A 33 27.10 -13.74 -29.00
N ILE A 34 27.27 -14.50 -27.90
CA ILE A 34 27.68 -13.94 -26.62
C ILE A 34 29.20 -13.80 -26.56
N PRO A 35 29.76 -12.62 -26.26
CA PRO A 35 31.18 -12.43 -26.08
C PRO A 35 31.77 -13.38 -25.04
N ARG A 36 32.96 -13.94 -25.34
CA ARG A 36 33.57 -14.99 -24.47
C ARG A 36 33.95 -14.49 -23.08
N ASP A 37 34.23 -13.23 -22.93
CA ASP A 37 34.62 -12.59 -21.67
C ASP A 37 33.44 -12.44 -20.69
N VAL A 38 32.20 -12.45 -21.20
CA VAL A 38 30.97 -12.40 -20.38
C VAL A 38 30.23 -13.75 -20.32
N LEU A 39 30.61 -14.71 -21.16
CA LEU A 39 30.02 -16.05 -21.17
C LEU A 39 30.56 -16.89 -20.01
N LEU A 40 29.67 -17.36 -19.15
CA LEU A 40 30.02 -18.34 -18.12
C LEU A 40 30.19 -19.72 -18.77
N GLY A 41 31.44 -20.18 -18.90
CA GLY A 41 31.74 -21.49 -19.48
C GLY A 41 31.24 -22.67 -18.63
N PRO A 42 31.06 -23.87 -19.27
CA PRO A 42 30.58 -25.07 -18.57
C PRO A 42 31.40 -25.43 -17.33
N ASP A 43 32.73 -25.31 -17.41
CA ASP A 43 33.63 -25.61 -16.28
C ASP A 43 33.44 -24.71 -15.06
N LYS A 44 32.98 -23.49 -15.27
CA LYS A 44 32.64 -22.55 -14.18
C LYS A 44 31.23 -22.83 -13.69
N TRP A 45 30.30 -23.13 -14.59
CA TRP A 45 28.94 -23.45 -14.25
C TRP A 45 28.84 -24.67 -13.31
N ASP A 46 29.57 -25.76 -13.63
CA ASP A 46 29.56 -26.97 -12.83
C ASP A 46 30.17 -26.82 -11.43
N LYS A 47 30.92 -25.70 -11.20
CA LYS A 47 31.53 -25.34 -9.92
C LYS A 47 30.67 -24.38 -9.09
N LEU A 48 29.59 -23.84 -9.66
CA LEU A 48 28.71 -22.94 -8.92
C LEU A 48 27.90 -23.73 -7.89
N GLU A 49 28.06 -23.38 -6.65
CA GLU A 49 27.17 -23.79 -5.58
C GLU A 49 25.95 -22.87 -5.55
N ILE A 50 24.86 -23.30 -6.18
CA ILE A 50 23.61 -22.54 -6.24
C ILE A 50 22.57 -23.19 -5.32
N GLY A 51 21.97 -22.39 -4.44
CA GLY A 51 20.95 -22.84 -3.52
C GLY A 51 21.49 -23.84 -2.49
N LEU A 52 20.80 -24.93 -2.27
CA LEU A 52 21.15 -25.95 -1.28
C LEU A 52 22.14 -27.02 -1.79
N GLY A 53 22.63 -26.88 -3.03
CA GLY A 53 23.60 -27.79 -3.65
C GLY A 53 23.05 -29.16 -4.06
N LYS A 54 21.93 -29.59 -3.49
CA LYS A 54 21.25 -30.84 -3.83
C LYS A 54 19.74 -30.69 -3.77
N PRO A 55 18.97 -31.48 -4.54
CA PRO A 55 17.53 -31.54 -4.38
C PRO A 55 17.18 -32.14 -3.01
N LEU A 56 16.12 -31.64 -2.41
CA LEU A 56 15.53 -32.16 -1.18
C LEU A 56 14.26 -32.94 -1.50
N SER A 57 13.99 -33.99 -0.72
CA SER A 57 12.66 -34.59 -0.68
C SER A 57 11.66 -33.61 -0.06
N GLU A 58 10.35 -33.82 -0.29
CA GLU A 58 9.31 -32.95 0.27
C GLU A 58 9.42 -32.79 1.79
N ILE A 59 9.65 -33.87 2.50
CA ILE A 59 9.78 -33.86 3.95
C ILE A 59 11.04 -33.11 4.42
N GLU A 60 12.16 -33.22 3.70
CA GLU A 60 13.39 -32.47 3.99
C GLU A 60 13.18 -30.97 3.71
N ALA A 61 12.57 -30.62 2.58
CA ALA A 61 12.24 -29.25 2.21
C ALA A 61 11.31 -28.62 3.27
N ARG A 62 10.26 -29.34 3.68
CA ARG A 62 9.35 -28.88 4.74
C ARG A 62 10.08 -28.61 6.05
N ARG A 63 10.89 -29.55 6.52
CA ARG A 63 11.69 -29.37 7.76
C ARG A 63 12.66 -28.20 7.66
N TYR A 64 13.28 -28.03 6.51
CA TYR A 64 14.18 -26.92 6.27
C TYR A 64 13.46 -25.57 6.36
N VAL A 65 12.32 -25.43 5.69
CA VAL A 65 11.49 -24.22 5.71
C VAL A 65 10.93 -23.96 7.11
N GLU A 66 10.40 -25.00 7.80
CA GLU A 66 9.91 -24.86 9.19
C GLU A 66 11.02 -24.37 10.14
N ASN A 67 12.26 -24.87 10.00
CA ASN A 67 13.39 -24.38 10.78
C ASN A 67 13.75 -22.92 10.48
N LEU A 68 13.55 -22.44 9.25
CA LEU A 68 13.73 -21.02 8.93
C LEU A 68 12.59 -20.18 9.52
N LEU A 69 11.34 -20.63 9.36
CA LEU A 69 10.16 -19.93 9.87
C LEU A 69 10.18 -19.81 11.40
N ASN A 70 10.68 -20.83 12.11
CA ASN A 70 10.81 -20.84 13.58
C ASN A 70 11.84 -19.81 14.11
N LYS A 71 12.62 -19.17 13.23
CA LYS A 71 13.49 -18.04 13.62
C LYS A 71 12.71 -16.72 13.69
N ASN A 72 11.53 -16.66 13.06
CA ASN A 72 10.66 -15.49 13.17
C ASN A 72 10.08 -15.41 14.59
N ARG A 73 9.90 -14.19 15.04
CA ARG A 73 9.24 -13.92 16.32
C ARG A 73 7.81 -13.44 16.06
N VAL A 74 6.85 -14.16 16.61
CA VAL A 74 5.46 -13.71 16.65
C VAL A 74 5.29 -12.91 17.95
N PHE A 75 4.86 -11.67 17.83
CA PHE A 75 4.64 -10.79 18.97
C PHE A 75 3.20 -10.97 19.50
N ASN A 76 3.10 -11.10 20.82
CA ASN A 76 1.86 -11.06 21.57
C ASN A 76 2.11 -10.24 22.85
N PRO A 77 1.58 -9.01 22.96
CA PRO A 77 0.63 -8.36 22.06
C PRO A 77 1.18 -8.08 20.64
N PRO A 78 0.27 -7.81 19.66
CA PRO A 78 0.67 -7.38 18.32
C PRO A 78 1.57 -6.14 18.34
N PRO A 79 2.38 -5.88 17.29
CA PRO A 79 3.23 -4.70 17.21
C PRO A 79 2.44 -3.40 17.38
N PHE A 80 2.96 -2.48 18.21
CA PHE A 80 2.43 -1.13 18.39
C PHE A 80 3.04 -0.12 17.41
N MET A 81 3.63 -0.60 16.32
CA MET A 81 4.28 0.22 15.32
C MET A 81 3.24 0.90 14.42
N GLY A 82 3.39 2.23 14.24
CA GLY A 82 2.65 3.01 13.27
C GLY A 82 3.34 3.09 11.91
N GLY A 83 2.91 4.03 11.07
CA GLY A 83 3.60 4.40 9.83
C GLY A 83 2.99 3.86 8.54
N GLY A 84 1.74 3.42 8.53
CA GLY A 84 0.97 3.15 7.30
C GLY A 84 0.55 1.70 7.07
N VAL A 85 1.13 0.75 7.81
CA VAL A 85 0.71 -0.67 7.82
C VAL A 85 0.51 -1.10 9.27
N TYR A 86 -0.62 -1.75 9.54
CA TYR A 86 -1.06 -2.01 10.91
C TYR A 86 -1.55 -3.43 11.08
N PRO A 87 -1.40 -4.02 12.28
CA PRO A 87 -2.03 -5.30 12.59
C PRO A 87 -3.54 -5.09 12.70
N HIS A 88 -4.30 -5.63 11.77
CA HIS A 88 -5.76 -5.68 11.77
C HIS A 88 -6.26 -7.12 11.76
N TYR A 89 -7.43 -7.37 12.30
CA TYR A 89 -8.04 -8.68 12.27
C TYR A 89 -8.50 -9.04 10.86
N VAL A 90 -8.05 -10.19 10.38
CA VAL A 90 -8.48 -10.76 9.10
C VAL A 90 -9.48 -11.88 9.38
N PRO A 91 -10.78 -11.69 9.10
CA PRO A 91 -11.79 -12.73 9.29
C PRO A 91 -11.50 -14.00 8.46
N GLU A 92 -11.75 -15.16 9.02
CA GLU A 92 -11.47 -16.45 8.36
C GLU A 92 -12.24 -16.60 7.03
N VAL A 93 -13.43 -16.01 6.90
CA VAL A 93 -14.19 -16.02 5.65
C VAL A 93 -13.43 -15.30 4.51
N VAL A 94 -12.67 -14.26 4.80
CA VAL A 94 -11.84 -13.57 3.80
C VAL A 94 -10.79 -14.55 3.26
N LYS A 95 -10.05 -15.20 4.17
CA LYS A 95 -9.05 -16.21 3.80
C LYS A 95 -9.65 -17.36 3.02
N TYR A 96 -10.81 -17.84 3.45
CA TYR A 96 -11.52 -18.92 2.77
C TYR A 96 -11.88 -18.55 1.32
N ILE A 97 -12.44 -17.37 1.10
CA ILE A 97 -12.85 -16.93 -0.24
C ILE A 97 -11.65 -16.71 -1.16
N ILE A 98 -10.61 -16.00 -0.73
CA ILE A 98 -9.45 -15.72 -1.59
C ILE A 98 -8.59 -16.95 -1.90
N THR A 99 -8.70 -18.02 -1.11
CA THR A 99 -7.99 -19.29 -1.38
C THR A 99 -8.78 -20.25 -2.28
N ARG A 100 -10.02 -19.93 -2.64
CA ARG A 100 -10.76 -20.72 -3.62
C ARG A 100 -10.09 -20.63 -4.99
N GLY A 101 -10.04 -21.75 -5.70
CA GLY A 101 -9.36 -21.83 -7.00
C GLY A 101 -9.88 -20.82 -8.03
N GLU A 102 -11.17 -20.50 -7.98
CA GLU A 102 -11.82 -19.55 -8.89
C GLU A 102 -11.23 -18.14 -8.79
N PHE A 103 -10.76 -17.73 -7.61
CA PHE A 103 -10.10 -16.43 -7.38
C PHE A 103 -8.58 -16.55 -7.34
N LEU A 104 -8.04 -17.55 -6.61
CA LEU A 104 -6.61 -17.70 -6.39
C LEU A 104 -5.82 -17.91 -7.69
N THR A 105 -6.38 -18.69 -8.63
CA THR A 105 -5.73 -18.98 -9.91
C THR A 105 -6.15 -18.04 -11.03
N ALA A 106 -7.09 -17.13 -10.78
CA ALA A 106 -7.50 -16.15 -11.77
C ALA A 106 -6.37 -15.16 -12.06
N TYR A 107 -6.21 -14.88 -13.34
CA TYR A 107 -5.33 -13.82 -13.81
C TYR A 107 -6.19 -12.61 -14.28
N THR A 108 -5.70 -11.82 -15.20
CA THR A 108 -6.48 -10.72 -15.73
C THR A 108 -7.69 -11.22 -16.51
N PRO A 109 -8.90 -10.69 -16.26
CA PRO A 109 -10.12 -11.14 -16.93
C PRO A 109 -10.27 -10.59 -18.36
N TYR A 110 -9.35 -10.93 -19.26
CA TYR A 110 -9.39 -10.46 -20.65
C TYR A 110 -10.59 -10.99 -21.45
N GLN A 111 -10.99 -12.24 -21.17
CA GLN A 111 -12.13 -12.87 -21.84
C GLN A 111 -13.39 -12.72 -20.98
N ALA A 112 -14.23 -11.78 -21.34
CA ALA A 112 -15.43 -11.47 -20.57
C ALA A 112 -16.36 -12.67 -20.41
N GLU A 113 -16.47 -13.52 -21.44
CA GLU A 113 -17.36 -14.67 -21.49
C GLU A 113 -17.12 -15.68 -20.35
N ILE A 114 -15.87 -15.90 -19.97
CA ILE A 114 -15.51 -16.88 -18.94
C ILE A 114 -15.14 -16.24 -17.60
N SER A 115 -15.07 -14.92 -17.54
CA SER A 115 -14.59 -14.18 -16.35
C SER A 115 -15.67 -13.35 -15.67
N GLN A 116 -16.96 -13.64 -15.93
CA GLN A 116 -18.06 -12.83 -15.40
C GLN A 116 -18.08 -12.77 -13.87
N GLY A 117 -17.84 -13.90 -13.20
CA GLY A 117 -17.82 -13.92 -11.73
C GLY A 117 -16.66 -13.11 -11.14
N LEU A 118 -15.46 -13.21 -11.72
CA LEU A 118 -14.32 -12.39 -11.29
C LEU A 118 -14.58 -10.89 -11.55
N MET A 119 -15.10 -10.55 -12.71
CA MET A 119 -15.45 -9.17 -13.04
C MET A 119 -16.54 -8.62 -12.13
N GLN A 120 -17.56 -9.42 -11.80
CA GLN A 120 -18.57 -9.03 -10.84
C GLN A 120 -17.97 -8.72 -9.47
N ALA A 121 -17.10 -9.59 -8.95
CA ALA A 121 -16.44 -9.36 -7.66
C ALA A 121 -15.60 -8.07 -7.65
N LEU A 122 -14.88 -7.78 -8.74
CA LEU A 122 -14.13 -6.54 -8.89
C LEU A 122 -15.05 -5.30 -9.02
N PHE A 123 -16.18 -5.43 -9.72
CA PHE A 123 -17.17 -4.36 -9.80
C PHE A 123 -17.82 -4.08 -8.44
N GLU A 124 -18.08 -5.12 -7.66
CA GLU A 124 -18.59 -4.98 -6.28
C GLU A 124 -17.55 -4.28 -5.39
N TYR A 125 -16.26 -4.63 -5.51
CA TYR A 125 -15.18 -3.89 -4.85
C TYR A 125 -15.20 -2.39 -5.22
N GLN A 126 -15.24 -2.09 -6.53
CA GLN A 126 -15.29 -0.71 -7.02
C GLN A 126 -16.50 0.05 -6.44
N SER A 127 -17.65 -0.61 -6.38
CA SER A 127 -18.89 0.00 -5.85
C SER A 127 -18.82 0.26 -4.36
N LEU A 128 -18.33 -0.69 -3.57
CA LEU A 128 -18.15 -0.54 -2.13
C LEU A 128 -17.14 0.58 -1.79
N MET A 129 -16.06 0.66 -2.57
CA MET A 129 -15.08 1.73 -2.39
C MET A 129 -15.61 3.09 -2.83
N ALA A 130 -16.43 3.15 -3.90
CA ALA A 130 -17.07 4.38 -4.32
C ALA A 130 -17.98 4.96 -3.24
N GLU A 131 -18.81 4.12 -2.63
CA GLU A 131 -19.65 4.46 -1.49
C GLU A 131 -18.82 4.95 -0.27
N LEU A 132 -17.77 4.21 0.09
CA LEU A 132 -16.95 4.54 1.26
C LEU A 132 -16.20 5.87 1.09
N LEU A 133 -15.74 6.16 -0.12
CA LEU A 133 -14.96 7.37 -0.46
C LEU A 133 -15.86 8.56 -0.85
N ASP A 134 -17.15 8.35 -1.07
CA ASP A 134 -18.06 9.33 -1.71
C ASP A 134 -17.50 9.82 -3.06
N MET A 135 -16.99 8.87 -3.87
CA MET A 135 -16.41 9.14 -5.19
C MET A 135 -17.16 8.37 -6.27
N ASP A 136 -17.16 8.91 -7.49
CA ASP A 136 -18.03 8.37 -8.55
C ASP A 136 -17.44 7.17 -9.29
N VAL A 137 -16.11 7.11 -9.46
CA VAL A 137 -15.45 6.06 -10.24
C VAL A 137 -14.21 5.58 -9.53
N VAL A 138 -14.18 4.27 -9.25
CA VAL A 138 -13.03 3.57 -8.65
C VAL A 138 -12.47 2.57 -9.65
N ASN A 139 -11.14 2.41 -9.71
CA ASN A 139 -10.52 1.36 -10.51
C ASN A 139 -10.52 0.00 -9.78
N ALA A 140 -10.15 -1.06 -10.48
CA ALA A 140 -10.15 -2.40 -9.92
C ALA A 140 -9.06 -2.65 -8.87
N SER A 141 -8.01 -1.87 -8.82
CA SER A 141 -7.00 -1.65 -7.77
C SER A 141 -5.70 -1.05 -8.32
N MET A 142 -4.84 -0.61 -7.40
CA MET A 142 -3.43 -0.29 -7.61
C MET A 142 -2.57 -1.28 -6.81
N TYR A 143 -1.24 -1.16 -6.87
CA TYR A 143 -0.35 -2.06 -6.11
C TYR A 143 -0.38 -1.77 -4.61
N ASP A 144 -0.30 -0.49 -4.25
CA ASP A 144 -0.34 0.02 -2.88
C ASP A 144 -0.71 1.51 -2.86
N GLY A 145 -0.86 2.08 -1.68
CA GLY A 145 -1.18 3.50 -1.52
C GLY A 145 -0.09 4.43 -2.05
N ALA A 146 1.18 4.05 -1.97
CA ALA A 146 2.29 4.87 -2.45
C ALA A 146 2.30 4.97 -3.98
N SER A 147 2.13 3.84 -4.68
CA SER A 147 2.00 3.83 -6.14
C SER A 147 0.71 4.52 -6.61
N ALA A 148 -0.38 4.41 -5.83
CA ALA A 148 -1.61 5.14 -6.10
C ALA A 148 -1.40 6.66 -6.04
N LEU A 149 -0.67 7.16 -5.04
CA LEU A 149 -0.30 8.58 -4.95
C LEU A 149 0.57 9.01 -6.14
N ALA A 150 1.62 8.27 -6.44
CA ALA A 150 2.51 8.59 -7.54
C ALA A 150 1.76 8.69 -8.88
N GLU A 151 0.88 7.74 -9.17
CA GLU A 151 0.04 7.73 -10.37
C GLU A 151 -1.01 8.85 -10.37
N ALA A 152 -1.56 9.23 -9.21
CA ALA A 152 -2.48 10.37 -9.10
C ALA A 152 -1.78 11.69 -9.46
N LEU A 153 -0.55 11.88 -8.99
CA LEU A 153 0.26 13.05 -9.32
C LEU A 153 0.64 13.08 -10.81
N LEU A 154 1.07 11.95 -11.38
CA LEU A 154 1.33 11.82 -12.82
C LEU A 154 0.06 12.06 -13.65
N MET A 155 -1.06 11.53 -13.23
CA MET A 155 -2.36 11.77 -13.86
C MET A 155 -2.71 13.24 -13.85
N SER A 156 -2.48 13.94 -12.74
CA SER A 156 -2.75 15.38 -12.62
C SER A 156 -1.92 16.20 -13.60
N MET A 157 -0.66 15.84 -13.83
CA MET A 157 0.20 16.45 -14.84
C MET A 157 -0.30 16.17 -16.28
N ARG A 158 -0.84 14.97 -16.55
CA ARG A 158 -1.43 14.62 -17.85
C ARG A 158 -2.72 15.39 -18.14
N VAL A 159 -3.55 15.57 -17.12
CA VAL A 159 -4.83 16.31 -17.21
C VAL A 159 -4.57 17.81 -17.37
N ASN A 160 -3.68 18.37 -16.56
CA ASN A 160 -3.27 19.77 -16.55
C ASN A 160 -2.03 19.97 -17.42
N ARG A 161 -2.18 19.76 -18.74
CA ARG A 161 -1.06 19.80 -19.71
C ARG A 161 -0.19 21.05 -19.56
N GLY A 162 1.11 20.84 -19.50
CA GLY A 162 2.12 21.88 -19.35
C GLY A 162 2.44 22.24 -17.90
N ARG A 163 1.66 21.79 -16.92
CA ARG A 163 1.97 21.99 -15.51
C ARG A 163 2.81 20.85 -14.97
N LYS A 164 3.85 21.18 -14.22
CA LYS A 164 4.81 20.18 -13.72
C LYS A 164 5.00 20.22 -12.21
N LYS A 165 4.42 21.20 -11.54
CA LYS A 165 4.53 21.34 -10.09
C LYS A 165 3.44 20.58 -9.39
N VAL A 166 3.84 19.78 -8.39
CA VAL A 166 2.94 19.08 -7.46
C VAL A 166 3.33 19.47 -6.04
N ILE A 167 2.35 19.70 -5.17
CA ILE A 167 2.58 20.10 -3.79
C ILE A 167 2.10 18.96 -2.89
N ILE A 168 2.97 18.55 -1.97
CA ILE A 168 2.72 17.51 -0.98
C ILE A 168 3.10 18.03 0.41
N PRO A 169 2.35 17.73 1.48
CA PRO A 169 2.76 18.10 2.83
C PRO A 169 4.01 17.35 3.29
N ARG A 170 4.81 17.99 4.10
CA ARG A 170 5.93 17.35 4.79
C ARG A 170 5.44 16.18 5.67
N THR A 171 4.22 16.24 6.18
CA THR A 171 3.53 15.20 6.94
C THR A 171 2.93 14.08 6.10
N THR A 172 3.22 14.01 4.79
CA THR A 172 2.99 12.83 3.97
C THR A 172 3.92 11.70 4.41
N ASN A 173 3.41 10.47 4.41
CA ASN A 173 4.21 9.28 4.71
C ASN A 173 5.55 9.31 3.95
N PRO A 174 6.70 9.24 4.64
CA PRO A 174 8.03 9.36 4.01
C PRO A 174 8.30 8.26 2.98
N PHE A 175 7.81 7.05 3.18
CA PHE A 175 7.95 5.97 2.20
C PHE A 175 7.15 6.27 0.92
N TYR A 176 5.99 6.93 1.03
CA TYR A 176 5.22 7.38 -0.12
C TYR A 176 5.99 8.46 -0.90
N LYS A 177 6.67 9.38 -0.20
CA LYS A 177 7.48 10.42 -0.85
C LYS A 177 8.62 9.83 -1.68
N GLU A 178 9.27 8.76 -1.22
CA GLU A 178 10.32 8.07 -1.98
C GLU A 178 9.77 7.41 -3.27
N VAL A 179 8.60 6.80 -3.20
CA VAL A 179 7.93 6.23 -4.38
C VAL A 179 7.52 7.35 -5.35
N VAL A 180 6.91 8.43 -4.83
CA VAL A 180 6.55 9.62 -5.63
C VAL A 180 7.76 10.17 -6.35
N LYS A 181 8.90 10.34 -5.66
CA LYS A 181 10.15 10.81 -6.26
C LYS A 181 10.60 9.90 -7.40
N THR A 182 10.62 8.59 -7.15
CA THR A 182 11.01 7.58 -8.16
C THR A 182 10.16 7.65 -9.43
N TYR A 183 8.84 7.83 -9.27
CA TYR A 183 7.93 7.89 -10.42
C TYR A 183 7.97 9.22 -11.16
N LEU A 184 8.12 10.33 -10.44
CA LEU A 184 7.96 11.68 -11.01
C LEU A 184 9.26 12.25 -11.58
N GLU A 185 10.42 11.87 -11.04
CA GLU A 185 11.73 12.36 -11.48
C GLU A 185 11.96 12.17 -13.01
N PRO A 186 11.67 11.00 -13.62
CA PRO A 186 11.83 10.81 -15.07
C PRO A 186 10.95 11.73 -15.92
N HIS A 187 9.88 12.28 -15.35
CA HIS A 187 8.95 13.20 -16.02
C HIS A 187 9.31 14.67 -15.82
N ASN A 188 10.45 14.97 -15.17
CA ASN A 188 10.87 16.32 -14.81
C ASN A 188 9.79 17.08 -14.02
N ALA A 189 9.12 16.42 -13.10
CA ALA A 189 8.18 17.05 -12.20
C ALA A 189 8.91 17.88 -11.14
N ILE A 190 8.27 18.94 -10.69
CA ILE A 190 8.73 19.79 -9.60
C ILE A 190 7.91 19.41 -8.37
N ILE A 191 8.51 18.63 -7.49
CA ILE A 191 7.89 18.23 -6.22
C ILE A 191 8.23 19.32 -5.19
N VAL A 192 7.20 19.94 -4.61
CA VAL A 192 7.35 20.97 -3.58
C VAL A 192 6.70 20.46 -2.30
N GLU A 193 7.45 20.45 -1.22
CA GLU A 193 6.89 20.15 0.10
C GLU A 193 6.40 21.44 0.75
N VAL A 194 5.19 21.40 1.35
CA VAL A 194 4.67 22.44 2.25
C VAL A 194 4.89 21.96 3.68
N ASP A 195 5.42 22.87 4.54
CA ASP A 195 5.67 22.53 5.94
C ASP A 195 4.36 22.49 6.75
N TYR A 196 4.44 21.98 7.95
CA TYR A 196 3.33 21.94 8.88
C TYR A 196 3.43 23.05 9.94
N GLU A 197 2.30 23.44 10.49
CA GLU A 197 2.25 24.34 11.64
C GLU A 197 2.78 23.61 12.87
N LYS A 198 3.77 24.19 13.54
CA LYS A 198 4.48 23.57 14.66
C LYS A 198 3.58 23.25 15.86
N GLU A 199 2.52 24.04 16.04
CA GLU A 199 1.58 23.86 17.14
C GLU A 199 0.58 22.73 16.88
N THR A 200 0.09 22.61 15.64
CA THR A 200 -0.97 21.67 15.29
C THR A 200 -0.47 20.43 14.55
N GLY A 201 0.68 20.50 13.87
CA GLY A 201 1.15 19.43 12.98
C GLY A 201 0.35 19.28 11.68
N LEU A 202 -0.56 20.23 11.40
CA LEU A 202 -1.39 20.28 10.19
C LEU A 202 -0.72 21.12 9.11
N VAL A 203 -1.24 21.08 7.88
CA VAL A 203 -0.67 21.84 6.76
C VAL A 203 -0.61 23.34 7.05
N ASN A 204 0.56 23.97 6.81
CA ASN A 204 0.70 25.42 6.91
C ASN A 204 -0.03 26.10 5.75
N ILE A 205 -1.22 26.62 6.03
CA ILE A 205 -2.12 27.22 5.03
C ILE A 205 -1.50 28.46 4.41
N GLU A 206 -0.83 29.32 5.20
CA GLU A 206 -0.23 30.55 4.69
C GLU A 206 0.98 30.29 3.78
N GLU A 207 1.72 29.23 4.03
CA GLU A 207 2.77 28.76 3.12
C GLU A 207 2.16 28.14 1.87
N LEU A 208 1.14 27.30 2.01
CA LEU A 208 0.45 26.66 0.89
C LEU A 208 -0.07 27.72 -0.10
N LYS A 209 -0.72 28.79 0.39
CA LYS A 209 -1.22 29.89 -0.45
C LYS A 209 -0.13 30.55 -1.30
N LYS A 210 1.10 30.61 -0.79
CA LYS A 210 2.26 31.17 -1.52
C LYS A 210 2.83 30.18 -2.54
N LEU A 211 2.74 28.87 -2.25
CA LEU A 211 3.31 27.84 -3.09
C LEU A 211 2.40 27.49 -4.28
N VAL A 212 1.07 27.55 -4.12
CA VAL A 212 0.12 27.22 -5.18
C VAL A 212 0.04 28.33 -6.23
N ASP A 213 0.36 28.00 -7.48
CA ASP A 213 0.34 28.92 -8.62
C ASP A 213 -0.20 28.27 -9.90
N ASN A 214 -0.16 29.01 -11.00
CA ASN A 214 -0.66 28.54 -12.30
C ASN A 214 0.14 27.36 -12.91
N ASN A 215 1.32 27.03 -12.39
CA ASN A 215 2.10 25.86 -12.80
C ASN A 215 1.79 24.64 -11.92
N THR A 216 0.99 24.79 -10.86
CA THR A 216 0.62 23.71 -9.97
C THR A 216 -0.39 22.77 -10.65
N ALA A 217 -0.02 21.50 -10.82
CA ALA A 217 -0.87 20.46 -11.38
C ALA A 217 -1.79 19.83 -10.32
N ALA A 218 -1.28 19.64 -9.10
CA ALA A 218 -2.02 19.06 -8.01
C ALA A 218 -1.52 19.53 -6.64
N VAL A 219 -2.43 19.52 -5.66
CA VAL A 219 -2.16 19.60 -4.23
C VAL A 219 -2.65 18.30 -3.61
N PHE A 220 -1.81 17.66 -2.81
CA PHE A 220 -2.12 16.43 -2.10
C PHE A 220 -2.17 16.69 -0.58
N ILE A 221 -3.05 16.00 0.11
CA ILE A 221 -3.00 15.80 1.57
C ILE A 221 -3.21 14.34 1.90
N GLN A 222 -2.63 13.90 3.02
CA GLN A 222 -2.94 12.61 3.63
C GLN A 222 -3.78 12.87 4.89
N ASN A 223 -4.93 12.25 5.02
CA ASN A 223 -5.85 12.44 6.13
C ASN A 223 -6.41 11.09 6.65
N PRO A 224 -6.05 10.63 7.86
CA PRO A 224 -5.04 11.23 8.77
C PRO A 224 -3.64 11.28 8.15
N ASN A 225 -2.81 12.25 8.58
CA ASN A 225 -1.44 12.39 8.08
C ASN A 225 -0.48 11.36 8.71
N PHE A 226 0.80 11.37 8.32
CA PHE A 226 1.79 10.39 8.82
C PHE A 226 2.02 10.46 10.34
N LEU A 227 1.79 11.61 10.97
CA LEU A 227 1.86 11.76 12.42
C LEU A 227 0.58 11.31 13.13
N GLY A 228 -0.39 10.76 12.40
CA GLY A 228 -1.68 10.30 12.88
C GLY A 228 -2.77 11.37 12.99
N LEU A 229 -2.42 12.64 12.71
CA LEU A 229 -3.28 13.80 12.94
C LEU A 229 -4.34 13.96 11.84
N ILE A 230 -5.53 14.39 12.23
CA ILE A 230 -6.66 14.64 11.33
C ILE A 230 -6.56 16.05 10.78
N GLU A 231 -6.48 16.19 9.43
CA GLU A 231 -6.40 17.48 8.75
C GLU A 231 -7.77 18.17 8.71
N GLU A 232 -7.96 19.12 9.60
CA GLU A 232 -9.21 19.87 9.74
C GLU A 232 -9.45 20.88 8.61
N ASN A 233 -8.37 21.35 7.97
CA ASN A 233 -8.42 22.36 6.92
C ASN A 233 -8.58 21.78 5.51
N ALA A 234 -8.93 20.49 5.38
CA ALA A 234 -8.97 19.81 4.09
C ALA A 234 -9.82 20.55 3.03
N ARG A 235 -10.96 21.14 3.41
CA ARG A 235 -11.79 21.94 2.48
C ARG A 235 -11.10 23.20 2.00
N GLU A 236 -10.50 23.99 2.90
CA GLU A 236 -9.77 25.20 2.55
C GLU A 236 -8.58 24.89 1.63
N ILE A 237 -7.87 23.79 1.89
CA ILE A 237 -6.78 23.32 1.03
C ILE A 237 -7.30 23.02 -0.37
N GLY A 238 -8.44 22.36 -0.49
CA GLY A 238 -9.11 22.08 -1.76
C GLY A 238 -9.48 23.35 -2.51
N GLU A 239 -10.06 24.33 -1.83
CA GLU A 239 -10.40 25.64 -2.40
C GLU A 239 -9.16 26.36 -2.93
N ILE A 240 -8.07 26.42 -2.17
CA ILE A 240 -6.78 27.00 -2.61
C ILE A 240 -6.25 26.31 -3.88
N ALA A 241 -6.36 24.97 -3.97
CA ALA A 241 -5.96 24.26 -5.16
C ALA A 241 -6.84 24.60 -6.37
N HIS A 242 -8.15 24.58 -6.19
CA HIS A 242 -9.14 24.86 -7.23
C HIS A 242 -9.09 26.29 -7.74
N ASP A 243 -8.77 27.27 -6.93
CA ASP A 243 -8.58 28.69 -7.33
C ASP A 243 -7.51 28.85 -8.42
N LYS A 244 -6.55 27.94 -8.49
CA LYS A 244 -5.53 27.88 -9.55
C LYS A 244 -5.78 26.77 -10.56
N ASN A 245 -6.96 26.13 -10.52
CA ASN A 245 -7.31 24.97 -11.35
C ASN A 245 -6.30 23.81 -11.19
N ALA A 246 -5.70 23.65 -10.04
CA ALA A 246 -4.94 22.47 -9.66
C ALA A 246 -5.91 21.39 -9.17
N LEU A 247 -5.58 20.10 -9.37
CA LEU A 247 -6.38 19.00 -8.82
C LEU A 247 -6.11 18.85 -7.32
N PHE A 248 -7.16 18.57 -6.57
CA PHE A 248 -7.07 18.26 -5.16
C PHE A 248 -7.14 16.75 -4.94
N ILE A 249 -6.11 16.20 -4.26
CA ILE A 249 -5.96 14.77 -4.02
C ILE A 249 -5.96 14.52 -2.52
N ILE A 250 -6.80 13.60 -2.05
CA ILE A 250 -6.83 13.17 -0.65
C ILE A 250 -6.41 11.71 -0.54
N GLY A 251 -5.39 11.44 0.28
CA GLY A 251 -4.99 10.10 0.70
C GLY A 251 -5.66 9.73 2.01
N VAL A 252 -6.26 8.54 2.11
CA VAL A 252 -7.01 8.12 3.28
C VAL A 252 -6.53 6.78 3.86
N ASP A 253 -6.75 6.61 5.15
CA ASP A 253 -6.94 5.30 5.77
C ASP A 253 -8.42 4.92 5.62
N PRO A 254 -8.77 3.88 4.86
CA PRO A 254 -10.18 3.58 4.57
C PRO A 254 -11.00 3.23 5.82
N ILE A 255 -10.38 2.71 6.88
CA ILE A 255 -11.10 2.41 8.13
C ILE A 255 -11.49 3.71 8.84
N SER A 256 -10.69 4.76 8.76
CA SER A 256 -11.00 6.04 9.39
C SER A 256 -12.30 6.69 8.87
N LEU A 257 -12.72 6.31 7.66
CA LEU A 257 -13.95 6.81 7.03
C LEU A 257 -15.25 6.31 7.69
N GLY A 258 -15.15 5.40 8.65
CA GLY A 258 -16.27 5.11 9.55
C GLY A 258 -16.60 6.27 10.51
N LEU A 259 -15.66 7.21 10.71
CA LEU A 259 -15.80 8.40 11.57
C LEU A 259 -15.57 9.71 10.82
N LEU A 260 -14.59 9.74 9.91
CA LEU A 260 -14.20 10.96 9.22
C LEU A 260 -15.03 11.17 7.96
N LYS A 261 -15.17 12.42 7.55
CA LYS A 261 -15.80 12.75 6.27
C LYS A 261 -15.02 12.16 5.09
N PRO A 262 -15.72 11.54 4.14
CA PRO A 262 -15.07 10.97 2.96
C PRO A 262 -14.49 12.05 2.04
N PRO A 263 -13.50 11.68 1.21
CA PRO A 263 -12.86 12.62 0.28
C PRO A 263 -13.81 13.37 -0.65
N GLY A 264 -14.87 12.71 -1.14
CA GLY A 264 -15.86 13.35 -2.02
C GLY A 264 -16.55 14.52 -1.34
N GLU A 265 -17.01 14.35 -0.08
CA GLU A 265 -17.60 15.45 0.71
C GLU A 265 -16.61 16.59 0.99
N LEU A 266 -15.30 16.29 1.04
CA LEU A 266 -14.25 17.28 1.27
C LEU A 266 -13.83 17.99 -0.03
N GLY A 267 -14.40 17.61 -1.19
CA GLY A 267 -14.16 18.26 -2.47
C GLY A 267 -12.96 17.71 -3.25
N ALA A 268 -12.50 16.49 -2.95
CA ALA A 268 -11.42 15.86 -3.69
C ALA A 268 -11.78 15.60 -5.16
N ASP A 269 -10.83 15.84 -6.06
CA ASP A 269 -10.92 15.41 -7.46
C ASP A 269 -10.48 13.95 -7.62
N ILE A 270 -9.51 13.54 -6.80
CA ILE A 270 -8.94 12.19 -6.76
C ILE A 270 -8.83 11.78 -5.29
N ALA A 271 -9.25 10.56 -4.98
CA ALA A 271 -8.99 9.93 -3.69
C ALA A 271 -8.09 8.72 -3.89
N ILE A 272 -7.08 8.57 -3.01
CA ILE A 272 -6.21 7.40 -2.97
C ILE A 272 -6.16 6.84 -1.55
N GLY A 273 -5.68 5.62 -1.40
CA GLY A 273 -5.50 5.04 -0.07
C GLY A 273 -4.73 3.73 -0.08
N GLU A 274 -4.39 3.26 1.13
CA GLU A 274 -3.85 1.93 1.37
C GLU A 274 -4.94 1.03 1.97
N GLY A 275 -5.31 -0.01 1.25
CA GLY A 275 -6.39 -0.92 1.64
C GLY A 275 -5.94 -2.10 2.49
N GLN A 276 -4.69 -2.14 3.00
CA GLN A 276 -4.19 -3.27 3.80
C GLN A 276 -5.11 -3.60 4.99
N GLY A 277 -5.65 -2.59 5.68
CA GLY A 277 -6.58 -2.77 6.80
C GLY A 277 -7.92 -3.43 6.44
N LEU A 278 -8.25 -3.55 5.17
CA LEU A 278 -9.51 -4.12 4.68
C LEU A 278 -9.42 -5.64 4.47
N GLY A 279 -8.99 -6.37 5.51
CA GLY A 279 -8.94 -7.84 5.49
C GLY A 279 -7.69 -8.42 4.83
N ILE A 280 -6.60 -7.68 4.76
CA ILE A 280 -5.30 -8.12 4.22
C ILE A 280 -4.28 -8.16 5.36
N GLY A 281 -3.59 -9.29 5.51
CA GLY A 281 -2.50 -9.41 6.48
C GLY A 281 -1.30 -8.55 6.11
N MET A 282 -0.43 -8.23 7.09
CA MET A 282 0.80 -7.46 6.84
C MET A 282 1.78 -8.15 5.88
N SER A 283 1.77 -9.50 5.81
CA SER A 283 2.42 -10.35 4.80
C SER A 283 3.88 -9.98 4.46
N PHE A 284 4.66 -9.57 5.47
CA PHE A 284 6.08 -9.18 5.31
C PHE A 284 6.33 -8.10 4.23
N GLY A 285 5.38 -7.21 4.00
CA GLY A 285 5.52 -6.10 3.06
C GLY A 285 4.72 -6.24 1.76
N GLY A 286 3.77 -7.16 1.69
CA GLY A 286 2.86 -7.26 0.56
C GLY A 286 2.53 -8.67 0.09
N PRO A 287 1.66 -8.79 -0.92
CA PRO A 287 1.00 -7.69 -1.67
C PRO A 287 0.01 -6.91 -0.80
N TYR A 288 -0.16 -5.62 -1.12
CA TYR A 288 -1.15 -4.76 -0.48
C TYR A 288 -2.27 -4.37 -1.46
N LEU A 289 -2.95 -3.25 -1.22
CA LEU A 289 -4.09 -2.84 -2.03
C LEU A 289 -4.11 -1.32 -2.19
N GLY A 290 -3.61 -0.82 -3.30
CA GLY A 290 -3.78 0.58 -3.65
C GLY A 290 -5.22 0.89 -4.06
N ILE A 291 -5.81 1.89 -3.43
CA ILE A 291 -7.13 2.42 -3.73
C ILE A 291 -6.95 3.64 -4.63
N PHE A 292 -7.78 3.77 -5.68
CA PHE A 292 -7.75 4.91 -6.58
C PHE A 292 -9.14 5.24 -7.10
N ALA A 293 -9.62 6.44 -6.79
CA ALA A 293 -10.94 6.91 -7.17
C ALA A 293 -10.90 8.33 -7.74
N VAL A 294 -11.86 8.67 -8.59
CA VAL A 294 -12.02 10.02 -9.14
C VAL A 294 -13.49 10.45 -9.11
N LYS A 295 -13.73 11.76 -9.04
CA LYS A 295 -15.06 12.32 -9.27
C LYS A 295 -15.48 12.13 -10.74
N TYR A 296 -16.77 12.26 -11.01
CA TYR A 296 -17.31 12.13 -12.38
C TYR A 296 -16.86 13.30 -13.27
N ASP A 297 -15.72 13.11 -13.91
CA ASP A 297 -15.22 13.93 -15.01
C ASP A 297 -14.59 13.02 -16.05
N MET A 298 -15.11 13.04 -17.28
CA MET A 298 -14.58 12.21 -18.37
C MET A 298 -13.12 12.49 -18.70
N LYS A 299 -12.57 13.68 -18.36
CA LYS A 299 -11.15 13.95 -18.52
C LYS A 299 -10.34 13.16 -17.49
N LEU A 300 -10.81 13.08 -16.24
CA LEU A 300 -10.19 12.29 -15.19
C LEU A 300 -10.33 10.80 -15.50
N ILE A 301 -11.54 10.32 -15.77
CA ILE A 301 -11.84 8.89 -16.00
C ILE A 301 -10.98 8.32 -17.14
N ARG A 302 -10.78 9.07 -18.22
CA ARG A 302 -9.93 8.65 -19.36
C ARG A 302 -8.43 8.65 -19.04
N GLN A 303 -8.02 9.27 -17.96
CA GLN A 303 -6.62 9.33 -17.53
C GLN A 303 -6.31 8.48 -16.30
N MET A 304 -7.32 7.83 -15.71
CA MET A 304 -7.13 6.93 -14.56
C MET A 304 -6.11 5.83 -14.88
N PRO A 305 -5.23 5.49 -13.96
CA PRO A 305 -4.41 4.28 -14.04
C PRO A 305 -5.25 3.02 -13.77
N GLY A 306 -4.69 1.87 -14.07
CA GLY A 306 -5.30 0.58 -13.75
C GLY A 306 -6.53 0.24 -14.57
N ARG A 307 -7.16 -0.87 -14.24
CA ARG A 307 -8.34 -1.40 -14.95
C ARG A 307 -9.62 -0.90 -14.33
N ILE A 308 -10.65 -0.82 -15.14
CA ILE A 308 -12.00 -0.47 -14.70
C ILE A 308 -12.94 -1.53 -15.25
N ILE A 309 -13.77 -2.09 -14.39
CA ILE A 309 -14.85 -2.99 -14.76
C ILE A 309 -16.14 -2.18 -14.88
N GLY A 310 -16.80 -2.30 -16.01
CA GLY A 310 -18.09 -1.67 -16.28
C GLY A 310 -19.24 -2.67 -16.27
N LEU A 311 -20.40 -2.21 -15.87
CA LEU A 311 -21.66 -2.94 -15.97
C LEU A 311 -22.24 -2.73 -17.37
N THR A 312 -22.70 -3.81 -18.00
CA THR A 312 -23.36 -3.82 -19.31
C THR A 312 -24.48 -4.85 -19.35
N THR A 313 -25.05 -5.08 -20.50
CA THR A 313 -26.02 -6.16 -20.75
C THR A 313 -25.58 -7.02 -21.93
N THR A 314 -26.00 -8.28 -21.94
CA THR A 314 -25.82 -9.19 -23.07
C THR A 314 -26.66 -8.74 -24.27
N ILE A 315 -26.19 -8.98 -25.48
CA ILE A 315 -26.87 -8.58 -26.72
C ILE A 315 -28.14 -9.44 -26.93
N ASP A 316 -28.04 -10.74 -26.62
CA ASP A 316 -29.11 -11.70 -26.98
C ASP A 316 -30.24 -11.72 -25.95
N THR A 317 -29.92 -11.69 -24.65
CA THR A 317 -30.89 -11.91 -23.56
C THR A 317 -31.14 -10.67 -22.72
N ASN A 318 -30.39 -9.58 -22.95
CA ASN A 318 -30.42 -8.37 -22.14
C ASN A 318 -30.19 -8.61 -20.64
N GLU A 319 -29.48 -9.67 -20.33
CA GLU A 319 -29.06 -9.99 -18.95
C GLU A 319 -27.87 -9.15 -18.52
N ARG A 320 -27.75 -8.90 -17.20
CA ARG A 320 -26.62 -8.17 -16.62
C ARG A 320 -25.30 -8.87 -16.93
N ALA A 321 -24.35 -8.12 -17.43
CA ALA A 321 -23.01 -8.60 -17.75
C ALA A 321 -21.93 -7.57 -17.36
N PHE A 322 -20.69 -8.00 -17.28
CA PHE A 322 -19.54 -7.19 -16.92
C PHE A 322 -18.48 -7.22 -18.02
N ALA A 323 -17.79 -6.12 -18.21
CA ALA A 323 -16.68 -6.02 -19.16
C ALA A 323 -15.60 -5.07 -18.66
N MET A 324 -14.34 -5.35 -19.01
CA MET A 324 -13.28 -4.35 -18.85
C MET A 324 -13.50 -3.21 -19.84
N ILE A 325 -13.55 -1.99 -19.32
CA ILE A 325 -13.77 -0.79 -20.13
C ILE A 325 -12.49 0.05 -20.26
N LEU A 326 -12.45 0.93 -21.26
CA LEU A 326 -11.36 1.86 -21.53
C LEU A 326 -9.98 1.18 -21.68
N GLN A 327 -9.92 -0.06 -22.14
CA GLN A 327 -8.69 -0.86 -22.32
C GLN A 327 -7.66 -0.17 -23.24
N THR A 328 -8.10 0.74 -24.12
CA THR A 328 -7.22 1.51 -25.01
C THR A 328 -6.18 2.37 -24.26
N ARG A 329 -6.28 2.53 -22.95
CA ARG A 329 -5.29 3.21 -22.10
C ARG A 329 -4.11 2.31 -21.73
N GLU A 330 -4.26 0.98 -21.85
CA GLU A 330 -3.34 -0.01 -21.31
C GLU A 330 -2.17 -0.31 -22.26
N GLN A 331 -1.05 -0.83 -21.71
CA GLN A 331 0.20 -1.11 -22.43
C GLN A 331 0.04 -2.15 -23.55
N HIS A 332 -0.82 -3.15 -23.40
CA HIS A 332 -1.03 -4.16 -24.46
C HIS A 332 -1.64 -3.60 -25.74
N ILE A 333 -2.28 -2.42 -25.67
CA ILE A 333 -2.82 -1.71 -26.83
C ILE A 333 -1.93 -0.52 -27.19
N ARG A 334 -1.63 0.36 -26.24
CA ARG A 334 -0.90 1.62 -26.50
C ARG A 334 0.61 1.53 -26.38
N ARG A 335 1.14 0.44 -25.85
CA ARG A 335 2.56 0.20 -25.66
C ARG A 335 3.25 1.33 -24.89
N GLU A 336 4.27 1.99 -25.44
CA GLU A 336 4.99 3.11 -24.85
C GLU A 336 4.13 4.37 -24.63
N LYS A 337 2.98 4.46 -25.27
CA LYS A 337 2.00 5.57 -25.12
C LYS A 337 0.91 5.27 -24.11
N ALA A 338 1.04 4.18 -23.37
CA ALA A 338 0.06 3.83 -22.32
C ALA A 338 -0.03 4.93 -21.25
N THR A 339 -1.18 5.05 -20.63
CA THR A 339 -1.43 6.05 -19.60
C THR A 339 -0.62 5.80 -18.34
N SER A 340 -0.39 4.51 -18.01
CA SER A 340 0.29 4.06 -16.81
C SER A 340 0.99 2.73 -17.06
N ASN A 341 1.94 2.36 -16.20
CA ASN A 341 2.57 1.05 -16.18
C ASN A 341 1.75 0.00 -15.39
N ILE A 342 0.68 0.42 -14.72
CA ILE A 342 -0.20 -0.49 -13.97
C ILE A 342 -0.92 -1.41 -14.95
N CYS A 343 -0.67 -2.70 -14.83
CA CYS A 343 -1.19 -3.72 -15.74
C CYS A 343 -2.20 -4.64 -15.04
N THR A 344 -1.72 -5.66 -14.33
CA THR A 344 -2.58 -6.69 -13.74
C THR A 344 -3.26 -6.25 -12.46
N ASN A 345 -2.76 -5.24 -11.78
CA ASN A 345 -3.22 -4.75 -10.49
C ASN A 345 -3.16 -5.83 -9.36
N GLU A 346 -3.83 -5.60 -8.24
CA GLU A 346 -3.92 -6.52 -7.09
C GLU A 346 -5.36 -7.04 -6.93
N ALA A 347 -5.85 -7.75 -7.97
CA ALA A 347 -7.24 -8.21 -8.03
C ALA A 347 -7.66 -9.10 -6.86
N LEU A 348 -6.77 -9.99 -6.40
CA LEU A 348 -7.08 -10.90 -5.29
C LEU A 348 -7.26 -10.15 -3.96
N THR A 349 -6.43 -9.13 -3.71
CA THR A 349 -6.56 -8.29 -2.50
C THR A 349 -7.77 -7.36 -2.59
N ALA A 350 -8.14 -6.90 -3.80
CA ALA A 350 -9.39 -6.18 -4.00
C ALA A 350 -10.62 -7.03 -3.66
N ILE A 351 -10.60 -8.33 -4.03
CA ILE A 351 -11.65 -9.27 -3.64
C ILE A 351 -11.67 -9.50 -2.12
N ALA A 352 -10.49 -9.60 -1.48
CA ALA A 352 -10.41 -9.67 -0.02
C ALA A 352 -11.09 -8.47 0.64
N ALA A 353 -10.82 -7.27 0.16
CA ALA A 353 -11.45 -6.04 0.65
C ALA A 353 -12.97 -6.01 0.40
N ALA A 354 -13.44 -6.49 -0.76
CA ALA A 354 -14.86 -6.60 -1.04
C ALA A 354 -15.58 -7.56 -0.05
N VAL A 355 -14.97 -8.70 0.24
CA VAL A 355 -15.50 -9.66 1.22
C VAL A 355 -15.52 -9.04 2.62
N TYR A 356 -14.43 -8.38 3.01
CA TYR A 356 -14.30 -7.73 4.30
C TYR A 356 -15.35 -6.63 4.51
N LEU A 357 -15.49 -5.71 3.54
CA LEU A 357 -16.48 -4.64 3.59
C LEU A 357 -17.92 -5.17 3.56
N SER A 358 -18.19 -6.23 2.78
CA SER A 358 -19.49 -6.88 2.75
C SER A 358 -19.85 -7.54 4.08
N LEU A 359 -18.85 -8.10 4.78
CA LEU A 359 -19.03 -8.68 6.10
C LEU A 359 -19.34 -7.63 7.17
N LEU A 360 -18.61 -6.51 7.17
CA LEU A 360 -18.81 -5.43 8.12
C LEU A 360 -20.09 -4.65 7.82
N GLY A 361 -20.34 -4.34 6.55
CA GLY A 361 -21.39 -3.40 6.16
C GLY A 361 -21.19 -2.01 6.77
N LYS A 362 -22.14 -1.11 6.53
CA LYS A 362 -22.07 0.28 7.01
C LYS A 362 -21.93 0.36 8.54
N LYS A 363 -22.68 -0.46 9.27
CA LYS A 363 -22.65 -0.44 10.73
C LYS A 363 -21.32 -0.95 11.28
N GLY A 364 -20.81 -2.05 10.74
CA GLY A 364 -19.56 -2.66 11.20
C GLY A 364 -18.33 -1.79 10.96
N ILE A 365 -18.26 -1.03 9.86
CA ILE A 365 -17.12 -0.12 9.62
C ILE A 365 -17.13 1.05 10.62
N VAL A 366 -18.31 1.57 10.99
CA VAL A 366 -18.45 2.60 12.01
C VAL A 366 -18.00 2.06 13.37
N GLU A 367 -18.55 0.91 13.79
CA GLU A 367 -18.20 0.28 15.08
C GLU A 367 -16.72 -0.04 15.19
N LEU A 368 -16.09 -0.51 14.08
CA LEU A 368 -14.66 -0.78 14.04
C LEU A 368 -13.84 0.51 14.19
N SER A 369 -14.21 1.56 13.47
CA SER A 369 -13.54 2.87 13.55
C SER A 369 -13.63 3.47 14.94
N GLU A 370 -14.82 3.43 15.57
CA GLU A 370 -15.04 3.90 16.93
C GLU A 370 -14.19 3.12 17.94
N LEU A 371 -14.12 1.79 17.80
CA LEU A 371 -13.31 0.95 18.68
C LEU A 371 -11.82 1.30 18.58
N ILE A 372 -11.30 1.47 17.36
CA ILE A 372 -9.91 1.82 17.11
C ILE A 372 -9.59 3.21 17.67
N TYR A 373 -10.42 4.20 17.37
CA TYR A 373 -10.30 5.56 17.89
C TYR A 373 -10.28 5.56 19.43
N TYR A 374 -11.24 4.88 20.05
CA TYR A 374 -11.32 4.76 21.51
C TYR A 374 -10.05 4.15 22.11
N ARG A 375 -9.53 3.06 21.53
CA ARG A 375 -8.31 2.40 22.02
C ARG A 375 -7.07 3.26 21.91
N ALA A 376 -6.93 3.98 20.81
CA ALA A 376 -5.83 4.92 20.61
C ALA A 376 -5.88 6.06 21.64
N HIS A 377 -7.05 6.63 21.90
CA HIS A 377 -7.23 7.69 22.89
C HIS A 377 -7.08 7.17 24.34
N TYR A 378 -7.51 5.94 24.62
CA TYR A 378 -7.22 5.30 25.90
C TYR A 378 -5.71 5.15 26.12
N ALA A 379 -4.98 4.70 25.12
CA ALA A 379 -3.52 4.59 25.19
C ALA A 379 -2.87 5.97 25.38
N TYR A 380 -3.30 6.99 24.61
CA TYR A 380 -2.81 8.36 24.74
C TYR A 380 -2.94 8.88 26.18
N GLU A 381 -4.11 8.72 26.79
CA GLU A 381 -4.34 9.13 28.18
C GLU A 381 -3.48 8.35 29.18
N LEU A 382 -3.22 7.05 28.95
CA LEU A 382 -2.31 6.27 29.79
C LEU A 382 -0.85 6.74 29.66
N PHE A 383 -0.35 6.99 28.45
CA PHE A 383 0.96 7.58 28.25
C PHE A 383 1.11 8.92 28.98
N LYS A 384 0.12 9.80 28.83
CA LYS A 384 0.08 11.13 29.47
C LYS A 384 0.14 11.01 31.00
N ARG A 385 -0.74 10.16 31.60
CA ARG A 385 -0.77 9.94 33.06
C ARG A 385 0.52 9.37 33.63
N ASN A 386 1.26 8.61 32.85
CA ASN A 386 2.56 8.08 33.22
C ASN A 386 3.73 9.03 32.87
N GLY A 387 3.44 10.28 32.53
CA GLY A 387 4.43 11.33 32.35
C GLY A 387 5.24 11.23 31.05
N TYR A 388 4.75 10.52 30.04
CA TYR A 388 5.31 10.60 28.69
C TYR A 388 4.75 11.83 27.96
N ARG A 389 5.57 12.44 27.09
CA ARG A 389 5.15 13.60 26.31
C ARG A 389 4.41 13.13 25.06
N VAL A 390 3.09 13.27 25.08
CA VAL A 390 2.20 12.96 23.95
C VAL A 390 1.53 14.21 23.36
N GLU A 391 1.47 15.30 24.12
CA GLU A 391 0.92 16.60 23.70
C GLU A 391 1.96 17.35 22.84
N LEU A 392 2.40 16.73 21.73
CA LEU A 392 3.34 17.37 20.81
C LEU A 392 2.62 18.31 19.85
N PHE A 393 1.36 18.03 19.55
CA PHE A 393 0.52 18.80 18.64
C PHE A 393 -0.87 19.03 19.25
N ASN A 394 -1.43 20.19 18.96
CA ASN A 394 -2.80 20.54 19.35
C ASN A 394 -3.76 20.25 18.17
N ALA A 395 -3.90 18.98 17.82
CA ALA A 395 -4.84 18.47 16.82
C ALA A 395 -5.31 17.08 17.22
N ASP A 396 -6.48 16.69 16.75
CA ASP A 396 -7.03 15.35 16.98
C ASP A 396 -6.32 14.31 16.10
N PHE A 397 -6.41 13.04 16.48
CA PHE A 397 -5.76 11.93 15.78
C PHE A 397 -6.68 10.70 15.72
N PHE A 398 -6.41 9.78 14.80
CA PHE A 398 -7.29 8.61 14.63
C PHE A 398 -6.79 7.39 15.41
N LYS A 399 -5.75 6.70 14.91
CA LYS A 399 -5.29 5.42 15.48
C LYS A 399 -3.82 5.41 15.90
N GLU A 400 -3.10 6.45 15.55
CA GLU A 400 -1.69 6.58 15.88
C GLU A 400 -1.34 8.00 16.31
N PHE A 401 -0.33 8.12 17.16
CA PHE A 401 0.15 9.39 17.68
C PHE A 401 1.63 9.32 18.07
N PRO A 402 2.37 10.43 18.00
CA PRO A 402 3.76 10.48 18.41
C PRO A 402 3.91 10.56 19.93
N VAL A 403 4.84 9.77 20.47
CA VAL A 403 5.25 9.77 21.87
C VAL A 403 6.72 10.17 21.97
N ASN A 404 7.02 11.24 22.69
CA ASN A 404 8.39 11.72 22.89
C ASN A 404 8.98 11.20 24.21
N PHE A 405 10.21 10.71 24.16
CA PHE A 405 10.95 10.09 25.26
C PHE A 405 12.14 10.92 25.76
N ASP A 406 12.33 12.17 25.31
CA ASP A 406 13.45 13.03 25.74
C ASP A 406 13.54 13.17 27.26
N ASN A 407 12.41 13.19 27.95
CA ASN A 407 12.33 13.32 29.40
C ASN A 407 12.73 12.05 30.17
N THR A 408 13.06 10.95 29.46
CA THR A 408 13.55 9.71 30.08
C THR A 408 15.08 9.67 30.20
N GLY A 409 15.79 10.52 29.47
CA GLY A 409 17.25 10.50 29.37
C GLY A 409 17.83 9.32 28.59
N LEU A 410 16.98 8.46 28.01
CA LEU A 410 17.36 7.32 27.17
C LEU A 410 17.08 7.62 25.69
N LYS A 411 17.89 7.05 24.81
CA LYS A 411 17.58 7.03 23.38
C LYS A 411 16.44 6.04 23.10
N TYR A 412 15.54 6.39 22.18
CA TYR A 412 14.42 5.51 21.86
C TYR A 412 14.89 4.14 21.32
N GLU A 413 15.99 4.08 20.59
CA GLU A 413 16.57 2.82 20.11
C GLU A 413 16.92 1.86 21.26
N GLU A 414 17.40 2.39 22.39
CA GLU A 414 17.72 1.59 23.60
C GLU A 414 16.43 1.10 24.28
N ILE A 415 15.41 1.97 24.36
CA ILE A 415 14.08 1.62 24.87
C ILE A 415 13.46 0.52 24.00
N HIS A 416 13.46 0.70 22.68
CA HIS A 416 12.90 -0.26 21.75
C HIS A 416 13.60 -1.62 21.79
N LYS A 417 14.94 -1.63 21.91
CA LYS A 417 15.71 -2.86 22.07
C LYS A 417 15.28 -3.64 23.32
N LYS A 418 15.13 -2.95 24.44
CA LYS A 418 14.66 -3.57 25.69
C LYS A 418 13.22 -4.07 25.60
N LEU A 419 12.33 -3.35 24.90
CA LEU A 419 10.96 -3.82 24.59
C LEU A 419 11.01 -5.12 23.79
N LEU A 420 11.84 -5.19 22.74
CA LEU A 420 12.02 -6.39 21.92
C LEU A 420 12.53 -7.57 22.73
N GLU A 421 13.48 -7.37 23.65
CA GLU A 421 13.99 -8.41 24.57
C GLU A 421 12.86 -8.98 25.45
N LYS A 422 11.91 -8.14 25.85
CA LYS A 422 10.72 -8.52 26.64
C LYS A 422 9.55 -9.05 25.80
N GLY A 423 9.67 -9.11 24.49
CA GLY A 423 8.65 -9.66 23.61
C GLY A 423 7.62 -8.66 23.10
N VAL A 424 7.88 -7.37 23.23
CA VAL A 424 7.02 -6.30 22.76
C VAL A 424 7.69 -5.55 21.62
N HIS A 425 6.97 -5.30 20.54
CA HIS A 425 7.43 -4.44 19.45
C HIS A 425 6.80 -3.06 19.64
N GLY A 426 7.62 -2.08 20.00
CA GLY A 426 7.19 -0.70 20.27
C GLY A 426 6.90 0.10 19.00
N GLY A 427 6.72 1.41 19.14
CA GLY A 427 6.43 2.34 18.06
C GLY A 427 7.56 2.52 17.05
N LEU A 428 7.23 3.13 15.91
CA LEU A 428 8.16 3.48 14.84
C LEU A 428 9.00 4.71 15.24
N TYR A 429 10.31 4.58 15.29
CA TYR A 429 11.21 5.72 15.54
C TYR A 429 11.22 6.65 14.33
N ILE A 430 10.86 7.93 14.53
CA ILE A 430 10.63 8.88 13.44
C ILE A 430 11.69 10.01 13.35
N ARG A 431 12.75 9.97 14.16
CA ARG A 431 13.79 11.01 14.21
C ARG A 431 14.49 11.25 12.87
N GLU A 432 14.61 10.22 12.03
CA GLU A 432 15.22 10.36 10.70
C GLU A 432 14.48 11.39 9.84
N TRP A 433 13.15 11.41 9.93
CA TRP A 433 12.29 12.30 9.14
C TRP A 433 11.89 13.58 9.87
N TYR A 434 11.86 13.53 11.21
CA TYR A 434 11.47 14.63 12.10
C TYR A 434 12.48 14.82 13.22
N PRO A 435 13.74 15.23 12.90
CA PRO A 435 14.79 15.39 13.91
C PRO A 435 14.45 16.46 14.97
N GLU A 436 13.61 17.42 14.65
CA GLU A 436 13.12 18.46 15.55
C GLU A 436 12.22 17.93 16.66
N LEU A 437 11.66 16.75 16.50
CA LEU A 437 10.81 16.12 17.52
C LEU A 437 11.64 15.28 18.54
N GLY A 438 12.97 15.21 18.40
CA GLY A 438 13.83 14.50 19.35
C GLY A 438 13.64 12.99 19.37
N GLU A 439 13.70 12.37 20.55
CA GLU A 439 13.53 10.92 20.76
C GLU A 439 12.05 10.53 20.70
N THR A 440 11.46 10.63 19.51
CA THR A 440 10.02 10.43 19.29
C THR A 440 9.74 9.18 18.46
N ALA A 441 8.75 8.41 18.90
CA ALA A 441 8.24 7.25 18.17
C ALA A 441 6.74 7.34 17.94
N LEU A 442 6.29 6.86 16.80
CA LEU A 442 4.89 6.81 16.40
C LEU A 442 4.29 5.48 16.86
N TYR A 443 3.32 5.53 17.76
CA TYR A 443 2.61 4.38 18.30
C TYR A 443 1.23 4.28 17.69
N ALA A 444 0.85 3.07 17.26
CA ALA A 444 -0.45 2.79 16.66
C ALA A 444 -1.22 1.74 17.45
N PHE A 445 -2.52 1.91 17.51
CA PHE A 445 -3.45 1.03 18.23
C PHE A 445 -4.60 0.66 17.31
N THR A 446 -4.94 -0.63 17.29
CA THR A 446 -6.01 -1.19 16.47
C THR A 446 -6.97 -2.01 17.31
N GLU A 447 -7.98 -2.62 16.71
CA GLU A 447 -8.92 -3.54 17.36
C GLU A 447 -8.25 -4.80 17.94
N LEU A 448 -7.00 -5.07 17.59
CA LEU A 448 -6.27 -6.22 18.14
C LEU A 448 -5.57 -5.93 19.48
N HIS A 449 -5.45 -4.66 19.86
CA HIS A 449 -4.83 -4.29 21.14
C HIS A 449 -5.90 -4.17 22.23
N SER A 450 -5.93 -5.09 23.19
CA SER A 450 -6.84 -5.00 24.34
C SER A 450 -6.39 -3.90 25.33
N ALA A 451 -7.23 -3.57 26.30
CA ALA A 451 -6.86 -2.64 27.37
C ALA A 451 -5.66 -3.19 28.17
N GLU A 452 -5.66 -4.49 28.43
CA GLU A 452 -4.59 -5.20 29.12
C GLU A 452 -3.26 -5.15 28.35
N ASP A 453 -3.29 -5.25 27.02
CA ASP A 453 -2.11 -5.12 26.16
C ASP A 453 -1.51 -3.71 26.25
N ILE A 454 -2.37 -2.69 26.24
CA ILE A 454 -1.98 -1.28 26.35
C ILE A 454 -1.37 -1.00 27.73
N GLU A 455 -2.02 -1.46 28.79
CA GLU A 455 -1.52 -1.33 30.15
C GLU A 455 -0.19 -2.08 30.34
N TYR A 456 -0.06 -3.27 29.77
CA TYR A 456 1.20 -4.04 29.77
C TYR A 456 2.34 -3.27 29.09
N LEU A 457 2.08 -2.66 27.94
CA LEU A 457 3.07 -1.80 27.25
C LEU A 457 3.53 -0.65 28.16
N ILE A 458 2.59 0.07 28.79
CA ILE A 458 2.90 1.21 29.66
C ILE A 458 3.72 0.78 30.88
N ASN A 459 3.32 -0.31 31.54
CA ASN A 459 4.04 -0.85 32.70
C ASN A 459 5.47 -1.24 32.33
N LEU A 460 5.66 -1.86 31.16
CA LEU A 460 6.97 -2.24 30.67
C LEU A 460 7.85 -1.01 30.31
N LEU A 461 7.26 0.00 29.70
CA LEU A 461 7.92 1.27 29.43
C LEU A 461 8.36 1.95 30.74
N ASN A 462 7.52 1.95 31.77
CA ASN A 462 7.84 2.50 33.08
C ASN A 462 9.02 1.76 33.73
N GLU A 463 9.03 0.41 33.67
CA GLU A 463 10.17 -0.40 34.14
C GLU A 463 11.48 -0.03 33.42
N ILE A 464 11.42 0.09 32.08
CA ILE A 464 12.59 0.37 31.25
C ILE A 464 13.13 1.78 31.47
N THR A 465 12.24 2.77 31.65
CA THR A 465 12.61 4.19 31.75
C THR A 465 12.77 4.68 33.19
N GLY A 466 12.51 3.82 34.18
CA GLY A 466 12.62 4.18 35.59
C GLY A 466 11.52 5.16 36.08
N LYS A 467 10.37 5.15 35.44
CA LYS A 467 9.18 5.97 35.83
C LYS A 467 8.18 5.22 36.73
N GLY A 468 8.51 3.99 37.12
CA GLY A 468 7.69 3.14 37.99
C GLY A 468 7.85 3.41 39.47
#